data_5e0b784eae5bab9e5797bd77b2cbac86
#
_entry.id   5e0b784eae5bab9e5797bd77b2cbac86
#
_cell.length_a   1.000
_cell.length_b   1.000
_cell.length_c   1.000
_cell.angle_alpha   90.00
_cell.angle_beta   90.00
_cell.angle_gamma   90.00
#
_symmetry.space_group_name_H-M   'P 1'
#
loop_
_entity.id
_entity.type
_entity.pdbx_description
1 polymer ?
#
loop_
_entity_poly.entity_id
_entity_poly.type
_entity_poly.pdbx_seq_one_letter_code
_entity_poly.pdbx_strand_id
1 'polypeptide(L)'
;MDSNGKSPGEDVDGLTGFYPMVIQSLYRNEDQKCCYRAINSQGVRVLWEITSACNVECNFCLVEKKHRTIPLSQAMDMALVLIEEGVDKFLISGGEPLLYPGIQELLTFLVERGVLVKLLTNGTIHHPAIFDLINKSEQIEVSLSVQTIEERLADQIFQRPGSWAKLLETIRALPKDRLNIITTFSTINRECIEPVIDWVVEQGIRCLSITNVFQETTRPARFLDNCLMYKEEPCHISRLFELIDRKRREYEGRLVIRTTQFGGDSHETCEAGRSVLYIDSTGALLPCTLTDNHEYRELNARLSLKALIRYYREQLPGLPPSSCVPLFYSKPKQEAVAE
;
A
#
# COMPACT_ATOMS: atom_id res chain seq x y z
N MET A 1 -45.98 -19.14 11.59
CA MET A 1 -45.42 -19.19 12.96
C MET A 1 -44.18 -19.98 12.85
N ASP A 2 -43.08 -19.31 12.67
CA ASP A 2 -41.95 -18.99 13.52
C ASP A 2 -41.09 -17.99 12.75
N SER A 3 -41.13 -16.92 13.19
CA SER A 3 -40.36 -15.85 13.78
C SER A 3 -38.85 -16.11 13.75
N ASN A 4 -38.16 -15.39 12.91
CA ASN A 4 -36.98 -14.60 13.28
C ASN A 4 -36.58 -13.74 12.08
N GLY A 5 -37.13 -12.53 12.07
CA GLY A 5 -36.65 -11.49 11.19
C GLY A 5 -35.25 -11.04 11.62
N LYS A 6 -34.30 -11.34 10.79
CA LYS A 6 -33.05 -10.58 10.71
C LYS A 6 -32.88 -10.10 9.28
N SER A 7 -32.91 -8.81 9.12
CA SER A 7 -32.53 -8.13 7.90
C SER A 7 -31.06 -8.43 7.57
N PRO A 8 -30.68 -8.62 6.29
CA PRO A 8 -29.29 -8.79 5.88
C PRO A 8 -28.62 -7.41 5.86
N GLY A 9 -28.15 -6.96 7.03
CA GLY A 9 -27.55 -5.64 7.18
C GLY A 9 -26.53 -5.52 8.31
N GLU A 10 -26.27 -6.58 9.03
CA GLU A 10 -25.34 -6.55 10.17
C GLU A 10 -24.34 -7.67 10.00
N ASP A 11 -23.16 -7.34 9.47
CA ASP A 11 -21.85 -7.94 9.74
C ASP A 11 -20.79 -7.35 8.80
N VAL A 12 -20.49 -6.05 8.99
CA VAL A 12 -19.38 -5.39 8.28
C VAL A 12 -18.31 -4.89 9.26
N ASP A 13 -18.50 -5.12 10.56
CA ASP A 13 -17.66 -4.53 11.61
C ASP A 13 -16.43 -5.36 12.02
N GLY A 14 -16.05 -6.39 11.26
CA GLY A 14 -14.99 -7.34 11.63
C GLY A 14 -13.66 -7.24 10.91
N LEU A 15 -13.44 -6.28 10.00
CA LEU A 15 -12.28 -6.35 9.12
C LEU A 15 -11.21 -5.28 9.37
N THR A 16 -10.75 -5.18 10.62
CA THR A 16 -9.47 -4.56 10.95
C THR A 16 -8.35 -5.61 10.86
N GLY A 17 -8.15 -6.16 9.68
CA GLY A 17 -7.14 -7.18 9.44
C GLY A 17 -5.80 -6.60 9.03
N PHE A 18 -4.78 -7.12 9.63
CA PHE A 18 -3.38 -6.89 9.43
C PHE A 18 -2.91 -7.44 8.08
N TYR A 19 -2.94 -6.64 7.04
CA TYR A 19 -2.29 -6.97 5.78
C TYR A 19 -1.50 -5.79 5.27
N PRO A 20 -0.22 -5.96 4.93
CA PRO A 20 0.40 -5.03 4.02
C PRO A 20 -0.40 -5.10 2.72
N MET A 21 -1.33 -4.16 2.55
CA MET A 21 -2.11 -3.94 1.34
C MET A 21 -3.23 -4.97 1.02
N VAL A 22 -4.03 -5.38 1.99
CA VAL A 22 -5.35 -5.92 1.67
C VAL A 22 -6.25 -4.76 1.24
N ILE A 23 -6.45 -4.63 -0.04
CA ILE A 23 -7.47 -3.75 -0.59
C ILE A 23 -8.77 -4.56 -0.56
N GLN A 24 -9.57 -4.34 0.46
CA GLN A 24 -10.91 -4.85 0.45
C GLN A 24 -11.74 -4.13 -0.59
N SER A 25 -12.45 -4.95 -1.36
CA SER A 25 -13.48 -4.47 -2.28
C SER A 25 -14.55 -3.71 -1.51
N LEU A 26 -14.84 -2.51 -1.97
CA LEU A 26 -15.95 -1.75 -1.47
C LEU A 26 -17.25 -2.29 -2.03
N TYR A 27 -18.26 -2.35 -1.15
CA TYR A 27 -19.61 -2.67 -1.51
C TYR A 27 -20.13 -1.73 -2.58
N ARG A 28 -20.74 -2.30 -3.61
CA ARG A 28 -21.55 -1.59 -4.56
C ARG A 28 -22.89 -1.23 -3.91
N ASN A 29 -23.19 0.05 -3.86
CA ASN A 29 -24.53 0.47 -4.21
C ASN A 29 -24.55 0.66 -5.71
N GLU A 30 -25.49 0.10 -6.44
CA GLU A 30 -25.53 0.07 -7.91
C GLU A 30 -25.46 1.47 -8.55
N ASP A 31 -25.76 2.53 -7.79
CA ASP A 31 -25.73 3.92 -8.22
C ASP A 31 -24.42 4.67 -7.92
N GLN A 32 -23.47 4.06 -7.24
CA GLN A 32 -22.19 4.69 -6.92
C GLN A 32 -21.06 3.95 -7.65
N LYS A 33 -20.64 4.49 -8.79
CA LYS A 33 -19.36 4.15 -9.43
C LYS A 33 -18.21 4.54 -8.51
N CYS A 34 -17.91 3.68 -7.56
CA CYS A 34 -16.71 3.82 -6.77
C CYS A 34 -15.51 3.41 -7.62
N CYS A 35 -14.43 4.18 -7.59
CA CYS A 35 -13.19 3.99 -8.30
C CYS A 35 -12.47 2.66 -8.06
N TYR A 36 -12.99 1.84 -7.16
CA TYR A 36 -12.46 0.52 -6.92
C TYR A 36 -13.44 -0.52 -7.43
N ARG A 37 -13.19 -1.06 -8.62
CA ARG A 37 -13.79 -2.35 -8.98
C ARG A 37 -13.46 -3.31 -7.86
N ALA A 38 -14.49 -3.96 -7.35
CA ALA A 38 -14.35 -5.00 -6.33
C ALA A 38 -13.31 -6.00 -6.83
N ILE A 39 -12.09 -5.89 -6.32
CA ILE A 39 -11.07 -6.87 -6.61
C ILE A 39 -11.52 -8.09 -5.86
N ASN A 40 -11.82 -9.11 -6.64
CA ASN A 40 -12.19 -10.39 -6.09
C ASN A 40 -11.14 -10.76 -5.03
N SER A 41 -11.54 -11.04 -3.81
CA SER A 41 -10.66 -11.41 -2.71
C SER A 41 -9.83 -12.67 -3.01
N GLN A 42 -10.16 -13.36 -4.11
CA GLN A 42 -9.46 -14.54 -4.61
C GLN A 42 -8.34 -14.23 -5.61
N GLY A 43 -8.18 -12.99 -6.06
CA GLY A 43 -7.14 -12.60 -7.02
C GLY A 43 -5.74 -12.54 -6.40
N VAL A 44 -4.72 -12.72 -7.22
CA VAL A 44 -3.32 -12.59 -6.83
C VAL A 44 -2.80 -11.22 -7.23
N ARG A 45 -2.20 -10.52 -6.27
CA ARG A 45 -1.63 -9.19 -6.50
C ARG A 45 -0.13 -9.20 -6.26
N VAL A 46 0.57 -8.35 -7.00
CA VAL A 46 1.99 -8.10 -6.79
C VAL A 46 2.23 -6.63 -6.43
N LEU A 47 2.91 -6.39 -5.31
CA LEU A 47 3.53 -5.10 -5.04
C LEU A 47 4.93 -5.12 -5.66
N TRP A 48 5.18 -4.19 -6.55
CA TRP A 48 6.41 -4.15 -7.32
C TRP A 48 7.16 -2.83 -7.15
N GLU A 49 8.30 -2.87 -6.50
CA GLU A 49 9.26 -1.77 -6.48
C GLU A 49 10.04 -1.77 -7.81
N ILE A 50 9.52 -1.08 -8.83
CA ILE A 50 10.12 -1.09 -10.17
C ILE A 50 11.47 -0.33 -10.23
N THR A 51 11.66 0.60 -9.31
CA THR A 51 12.89 1.38 -9.13
C THR A 51 13.06 1.79 -7.67
N SER A 52 14.30 1.93 -7.20
CA SER A 52 14.58 2.56 -5.91
C SER A 52 14.96 4.04 -6.02
N ALA A 53 15.00 4.61 -7.24
CA ALA A 53 15.19 6.04 -7.43
C ALA A 53 13.96 6.82 -6.94
N CYS A 54 14.18 7.92 -6.26
CA CYS A 54 13.12 8.82 -5.79
C CYS A 54 13.60 10.27 -5.84
N ASN A 55 12.67 11.16 -6.10
CA ASN A 55 12.94 12.60 -6.15
C ASN A 55 12.65 13.32 -4.82
N VAL A 56 12.19 12.61 -3.79
CA VAL A 56 11.93 13.12 -2.44
C VAL A 56 12.59 12.23 -1.39
N GLU A 57 12.81 12.76 -0.17
CA GLU A 57 13.50 12.08 0.92
C GLU A 57 12.60 11.95 2.16
N CYS A 58 11.40 11.37 1.99
CA CYS A 58 10.43 11.26 3.08
C CYS A 58 11.06 10.64 4.33
N ASN A 59 10.80 11.26 5.49
CA ASN A 59 11.41 10.86 6.75
C ASN A 59 10.89 9.53 7.34
N PHE A 60 9.81 8.96 6.81
CA PHE A 60 9.29 7.63 7.16
C PHE A 60 9.56 6.55 6.08
N CYS A 61 10.34 6.89 5.04
CA CYS A 61 10.52 6.01 3.88
C CYS A 61 11.37 4.78 4.22
N LEU A 62 10.89 3.61 3.88
CA LEU A 62 11.59 2.33 4.05
C LEU A 62 12.41 1.92 2.83
N VAL A 63 12.22 2.58 1.68
CA VAL A 63 12.94 2.24 0.45
C VAL A 63 14.38 2.73 0.55
N GLU A 64 15.32 1.81 0.36
CA GLU A 64 16.73 2.15 0.26
C GLU A 64 17.02 2.76 -1.11
N LYS A 65 17.27 4.07 -1.16
CA LYS A 65 17.43 4.83 -2.41
C LYS A 65 18.81 4.61 -3.04
N LYS A 66 19.02 3.44 -3.61
CA LYS A 66 20.28 3.06 -4.29
C LYS A 66 20.22 3.25 -5.82
N HIS A 67 19.22 3.94 -6.35
CA HIS A 67 19.03 4.15 -7.79
C HIS A 67 19.04 2.86 -8.62
N ARG A 68 18.59 1.75 -8.03
CA ARG A 68 18.43 0.49 -8.74
C ARG A 68 17.18 0.56 -9.60
N THR A 69 17.26 -0.01 -10.78
CA THR A 69 16.15 -0.01 -11.75
C THR A 69 16.18 -1.32 -12.51
N ILE A 70 15.05 -2.01 -12.58
CA ILE A 70 14.89 -3.22 -13.37
C ILE A 70 14.86 -2.82 -14.85
N PRO A 71 15.65 -3.45 -15.75
CA PRO A 71 15.53 -3.19 -17.19
C PRO A 71 14.11 -3.43 -17.70
N LEU A 72 13.63 -2.57 -18.62
CA LEU A 72 12.26 -2.67 -19.13
C LEU A 72 11.93 -4.02 -19.74
N SER A 73 12.83 -4.61 -20.55
CA SER A 73 12.64 -5.94 -21.12
C SER A 73 12.45 -7.00 -20.04
N GLN A 74 13.29 -6.97 -19.00
CA GLN A 74 13.16 -7.88 -17.86
C GLN A 74 11.84 -7.65 -17.10
N ALA A 75 11.42 -6.40 -16.92
CA ALA A 75 10.15 -6.08 -16.26
C ALA A 75 8.96 -6.61 -17.07
N MET A 76 8.98 -6.49 -18.40
CA MET A 76 7.95 -7.04 -19.26
C MET A 76 7.89 -8.59 -19.23
N ASP A 77 9.05 -9.24 -19.27
CA ASP A 77 9.14 -10.71 -19.16
C ASP A 77 8.61 -11.20 -17.80
N MET A 78 8.99 -10.52 -16.73
CA MET A 78 8.48 -10.82 -15.38
C MET A 78 6.97 -10.60 -15.29
N ALA A 79 6.44 -9.53 -15.88
CA ALA A 79 5.02 -9.25 -15.90
C ALA A 79 4.24 -10.35 -16.65
N LEU A 80 4.75 -10.87 -17.77
CA LEU A 80 4.16 -11.99 -18.48
C LEU A 80 4.08 -13.24 -17.59
N VAL A 81 5.17 -13.62 -16.95
CA VAL A 81 5.19 -14.78 -16.05
C VAL A 81 4.18 -14.60 -14.89
N LEU A 82 4.11 -13.40 -14.31
CA LEU A 82 3.17 -13.10 -13.24
C LEU A 82 1.71 -13.23 -13.70
N ILE A 83 1.38 -12.71 -14.88
CA ILE A 83 0.04 -12.82 -15.48
C ILE A 83 -0.31 -14.29 -15.77
N GLU A 84 0.60 -15.06 -16.36
CA GLU A 84 0.44 -16.50 -16.61
C GLU A 84 0.19 -17.29 -15.32
N GLU A 85 0.83 -16.89 -14.22
CA GLU A 85 0.62 -17.48 -12.88
C GLU A 85 -0.57 -16.86 -12.13
N GLY A 86 -1.42 -16.09 -12.82
CA GLY A 86 -2.70 -15.60 -12.31
C GLY A 86 -2.64 -14.35 -11.47
N VAL A 87 -1.59 -13.54 -11.58
CA VAL A 87 -1.58 -12.18 -11.02
C VAL A 87 -2.51 -11.30 -11.85
N ASP A 88 -3.55 -10.78 -11.23
CA ASP A 88 -4.59 -9.94 -11.85
C ASP A 88 -4.48 -8.47 -11.47
N LYS A 89 -3.63 -8.14 -10.49
CA LYS A 89 -3.38 -6.78 -10.04
C LYS A 89 -1.91 -6.48 -9.78
N PHE A 90 -1.44 -5.40 -10.40
CA PHE A 90 -0.10 -4.86 -10.24
C PHE A 90 -0.13 -3.56 -9.45
N LEU A 91 0.52 -3.54 -8.30
CA LEU A 91 0.74 -2.36 -7.49
C LEU A 91 2.14 -1.84 -7.79
N ILE A 92 2.23 -0.92 -8.74
CA ILE A 92 3.51 -0.37 -9.20
C ILE A 92 3.95 0.71 -8.23
N SER A 93 5.07 0.48 -7.59
CA SER A 93 5.66 1.30 -6.55
C SER A 93 7.18 1.41 -6.74
N GLY A 94 7.87 1.82 -5.69
CA GLY A 94 9.32 1.91 -5.67
C GLY A 94 9.78 3.04 -4.78
N GLY A 95 10.87 3.72 -5.17
CA GLY A 95 11.13 5.07 -4.70
C GLY A 95 10.04 5.99 -5.23
N GLU A 96 10.15 6.37 -6.52
CA GLU A 96 9.08 7.04 -7.26
C GLU A 96 8.94 6.38 -8.63
N PRO A 97 7.84 5.67 -8.91
CA PRO A 97 7.69 4.92 -10.14
C PRO A 97 7.68 5.80 -11.40
N LEU A 98 7.26 7.07 -11.30
CA LEU A 98 7.32 8.00 -12.43
C LEU A 98 8.75 8.40 -12.84
N LEU A 99 9.76 8.01 -12.08
CA LEU A 99 11.17 8.10 -12.47
C LEU A 99 11.69 6.87 -13.21
N TYR A 100 10.88 5.81 -13.29
CA TYR A 100 11.27 4.61 -14.02
C TYR A 100 11.29 4.90 -15.54
N PRO A 101 12.43 4.71 -16.25
CA PRO A 101 12.55 5.13 -17.64
C PRO A 101 11.56 4.48 -18.61
N GLY A 102 11.08 3.27 -18.29
CA GLY A 102 10.11 2.52 -19.09
C GLY A 102 8.70 2.51 -18.51
N ILE A 103 8.32 3.47 -17.64
CA ILE A 103 7.04 3.41 -16.92
C ILE A 103 5.84 3.50 -17.86
N GLN A 104 5.88 4.33 -18.89
CA GLN A 104 4.78 4.48 -19.83
C GLN A 104 4.55 3.17 -20.61
N GLU A 105 5.62 2.58 -21.12
CA GLU A 105 5.58 1.33 -21.87
C GLU A 105 5.09 0.18 -21.00
N LEU A 106 5.57 0.09 -19.76
CA LEU A 106 5.14 -0.94 -18.80
C LEU A 106 3.65 -0.80 -18.45
N LEU A 107 3.17 0.41 -18.16
CA LEU A 107 1.77 0.65 -17.85
C LEU A 107 0.87 0.33 -19.05
N THR A 108 1.26 0.76 -20.26
CA THR A 108 0.54 0.44 -21.49
C THR A 108 0.46 -1.07 -21.72
N PHE A 109 1.59 -1.76 -21.56
CA PHE A 109 1.69 -3.21 -21.68
C PHE A 109 0.76 -3.96 -20.72
N LEU A 110 0.67 -3.50 -19.46
CA LEU A 110 -0.21 -4.11 -18.45
C LEU A 110 -1.69 -3.86 -18.77
N VAL A 111 -2.04 -2.63 -19.18
CA VAL A 111 -3.41 -2.27 -19.57
C VAL A 111 -3.89 -3.07 -20.77
N GLU A 112 -3.07 -3.25 -21.81
CA GLU A 112 -3.38 -4.04 -23.01
C GLU A 112 -3.65 -5.53 -22.68
N ARG A 113 -3.13 -6.02 -21.55
CA ARG A 113 -3.37 -7.40 -21.07
C ARG A 113 -4.55 -7.52 -20.12
N GLY A 114 -5.30 -6.46 -19.92
CA GLY A 114 -6.53 -6.49 -19.14
C GLY A 114 -6.34 -6.59 -17.63
N VAL A 115 -5.11 -6.44 -17.10
CA VAL A 115 -4.84 -6.48 -15.66
C VAL A 115 -5.09 -5.13 -15.01
N LEU A 116 -5.43 -5.15 -13.73
CA LEU A 116 -5.60 -3.92 -12.96
C LEU A 116 -4.25 -3.39 -12.49
N VAL A 117 -4.08 -2.09 -12.59
CA VAL A 117 -2.86 -1.40 -12.15
C VAL A 117 -3.20 -0.38 -11.07
N LYS A 118 -2.44 -0.41 -10.00
CA LYS A 118 -2.43 0.65 -8.99
C LYS A 118 -1.06 1.31 -8.97
N LEU A 119 -1.01 2.55 -9.42
CA LEU A 119 0.22 3.35 -9.39
C LEU A 119 0.33 4.07 -8.05
N LEU A 120 1.38 3.76 -7.27
CA LEU A 120 1.66 4.40 -5.98
C LEU A 120 2.74 5.46 -6.19
N THR A 121 2.38 6.73 -6.10
CA THR A 121 3.30 7.85 -6.39
C THR A 121 3.23 8.93 -5.31
N ASN A 122 4.32 9.65 -5.13
CA ASN A 122 4.33 10.84 -4.27
C ASN A 122 3.61 12.04 -4.92
N GLY A 123 3.25 11.94 -6.20
CA GLY A 123 2.47 12.94 -6.92
C GLY A 123 3.23 14.24 -7.26
N THR A 124 4.54 14.29 -7.06
CA THR A 124 5.32 15.52 -7.30
C THR A 124 5.94 15.60 -8.70
N ILE A 125 5.69 14.59 -9.54
CA ILE A 125 6.17 14.53 -10.92
C ILE A 125 4.99 14.63 -11.86
N HIS A 126 4.99 15.64 -12.71
CA HIS A 126 4.02 15.78 -13.78
C HIS A 126 4.49 15.00 -15.02
N HIS A 127 3.72 14.01 -15.44
CA HIS A 127 4.04 13.17 -16.61
C HIS A 127 2.84 13.12 -17.57
N PRO A 128 2.76 14.04 -18.56
CA PRO A 128 1.57 14.21 -19.39
C PRO A 128 1.09 12.92 -20.06
N ALA A 129 2.00 12.15 -20.67
CA ALA A 129 1.64 10.92 -21.37
C ALA A 129 1.05 9.86 -20.44
N ILE A 130 1.55 9.75 -19.19
CA ILE A 130 0.99 8.81 -18.19
C ILE A 130 -0.35 9.34 -17.69
N PHE A 131 -0.50 10.65 -17.49
CA PHE A 131 -1.77 11.24 -17.08
C PHE A 131 -2.84 11.03 -18.15
N ASP A 132 -2.48 11.17 -19.43
CA ASP A 132 -3.36 10.85 -20.55
C ASP A 132 -3.76 9.35 -20.56
N LEU A 133 -2.83 8.44 -20.29
CA LEU A 133 -3.11 7.03 -20.18
C LEU A 133 -4.09 6.74 -19.02
N ILE A 134 -3.85 7.34 -17.84
CA ILE A 134 -4.74 7.22 -16.68
C ILE A 134 -6.14 7.75 -17.01
N ASN A 135 -6.24 8.89 -17.66
CA ASN A 135 -7.52 9.50 -18.04
C ASN A 135 -8.33 8.63 -19.03
N LYS A 136 -7.65 7.89 -19.90
CA LYS A 136 -8.26 7.04 -20.94
C LYS A 136 -8.54 5.61 -20.48
N SER A 137 -7.82 5.10 -19.47
CA SER A 137 -7.93 3.72 -19.02
C SER A 137 -8.63 3.60 -17.67
N GLU A 138 -9.70 2.82 -17.59
CA GLU A 138 -10.37 2.49 -16.34
C GLU A 138 -9.60 1.45 -15.49
N GLN A 139 -8.53 0.88 -16.01
CA GLN A 139 -7.75 -0.15 -15.35
C GLN A 139 -6.67 0.41 -14.43
N ILE A 140 -6.36 1.74 -14.53
CA ILE A 140 -5.34 2.37 -13.72
C ILE A 140 -6.00 3.17 -12.59
N GLU A 141 -5.69 2.81 -11.37
CA GLU A 141 -5.93 3.59 -10.15
C GLU A 141 -4.64 4.25 -9.69
N VAL A 142 -4.74 5.42 -9.09
CA VAL A 142 -3.57 6.14 -8.55
C VAL A 142 -3.70 6.33 -7.06
N SER A 143 -2.68 5.93 -6.33
CA SER A 143 -2.54 6.22 -4.91
C SER A 143 -1.54 7.33 -4.70
N LEU A 144 -1.99 8.44 -4.14
CA LEU A 144 -1.19 9.63 -3.88
C LEU A 144 -0.86 9.76 -2.40
N SER A 145 0.40 10.04 -2.11
CA SER A 145 0.89 10.21 -0.74
C SER A 145 0.57 11.62 -0.22
N VAL A 146 -0.42 11.73 0.67
CA VAL A 146 -0.79 12.99 1.36
C VAL A 146 -0.65 12.78 2.85
N GLN A 147 0.32 13.41 3.48
CA GLN A 147 0.61 13.23 4.89
C GLN A 147 -0.02 14.32 5.77
N THR A 148 -0.29 15.47 5.18
CA THR A 148 -0.88 16.67 5.78
C THR A 148 -1.38 17.59 4.66
N ILE A 149 -2.25 18.52 5.01
CA ILE A 149 -2.69 19.59 4.09
C ILE A 149 -1.94 20.91 4.32
N GLU A 150 -1.06 20.96 5.30
CA GLU A 150 -0.21 22.11 5.58
C GLU A 150 1.02 22.08 4.67
N GLU A 151 1.13 23.03 3.72
CA GLU A 151 2.20 23.09 2.73
C GLU A 151 3.59 22.96 3.36
N ARG A 152 3.87 23.77 4.40
CA ARG A 152 5.17 23.76 5.06
C ARG A 152 5.51 22.41 5.66
N LEU A 153 4.54 21.78 6.33
CA LEU A 153 4.73 20.47 6.93
C LEU A 153 4.86 19.37 5.87
N ALA A 154 4.07 19.44 4.79
CA ALA A 154 4.19 18.50 3.67
C ALA A 154 5.58 18.54 3.04
N ASP A 155 6.10 19.74 2.77
CA ASP A 155 7.44 19.94 2.23
C ASP A 155 8.54 19.44 3.18
N GLN A 156 8.35 19.63 4.49
CA GLN A 156 9.25 19.08 5.51
C GLN A 156 9.22 17.54 5.54
N ILE A 157 8.05 16.93 5.45
CA ILE A 157 7.91 15.46 5.44
C ILE A 157 8.56 14.89 4.17
N PHE A 158 8.35 15.50 3.02
CA PHE A 158 8.98 15.10 1.76
C PHE A 158 10.45 15.51 1.66
N GLN A 159 10.93 16.36 2.57
CA GLN A 159 12.26 16.98 2.55
C GLN A 159 12.56 17.66 1.19
N ARG A 160 11.54 18.28 0.60
CA ARG A 160 11.65 18.96 -0.69
C ARG A 160 10.66 20.11 -0.77
N PRO A 161 11.14 21.37 -0.83
CA PRO A 161 10.30 22.54 -1.03
C PRO A 161 9.48 22.48 -2.32
N GLY A 162 8.24 22.93 -2.26
CA GLY A 162 7.31 22.96 -3.40
C GLY A 162 6.69 21.61 -3.75
N SER A 163 6.89 20.57 -2.93
CA SER A 163 6.27 19.26 -3.15
C SER A 163 4.76 19.31 -3.03
N TRP A 164 4.24 20.06 -2.05
CA TRP A 164 2.79 20.22 -1.85
C TRP A 164 2.11 20.85 -3.07
N ALA A 165 2.67 21.94 -3.60
CA ALA A 165 2.10 22.61 -4.78
C ALA A 165 2.01 21.66 -5.98
N LYS A 166 3.08 20.90 -6.25
CA LYS A 166 3.12 19.90 -7.34
C LYS A 166 2.12 18.77 -7.15
N LEU A 167 1.98 18.28 -5.91
CA LEU A 167 1.00 17.25 -5.58
C LEU A 167 -0.42 17.74 -5.85
N LEU A 168 -0.75 18.99 -5.48
CA LEU A 168 -2.04 19.60 -5.79
C LEU A 168 -2.31 19.71 -7.30
N GLU A 169 -1.29 20.04 -8.10
CA GLU A 169 -1.39 20.06 -9.56
C GLU A 169 -1.73 18.65 -10.10
N THR A 170 -1.06 17.62 -9.60
CA THR A 170 -1.36 16.22 -9.94
C THR A 170 -2.78 15.83 -9.58
N ILE A 171 -3.24 16.18 -8.37
CA ILE A 171 -4.61 15.92 -7.93
C ILE A 171 -5.63 16.61 -8.83
N ARG A 172 -5.37 17.83 -9.30
CA ARG A 172 -6.26 18.55 -10.23
C ARG A 172 -6.31 17.91 -11.62
N ALA A 173 -5.19 17.36 -12.08
CA ALA A 173 -5.04 16.79 -13.43
C ALA A 173 -5.67 15.38 -13.57
N LEU A 174 -5.87 14.66 -12.46
CA LEU A 174 -6.34 13.27 -12.47
C LEU A 174 -7.82 13.14 -12.09
N PRO A 175 -8.53 12.12 -12.62
CA PRO A 175 -9.94 11.86 -12.30
C PRO A 175 -10.10 11.43 -10.84
N LYS A 176 -10.98 12.13 -10.10
CA LYS A 176 -11.14 11.95 -8.65
C LYS A 176 -11.66 10.56 -8.26
N ASP A 177 -12.43 9.95 -9.14
CA ASP A 177 -12.98 8.61 -8.98
C ASP A 177 -11.92 7.51 -9.09
N ARG A 178 -10.70 7.83 -9.51
CA ARG A 178 -9.56 6.90 -9.59
C ARG A 178 -8.46 7.20 -8.59
N LEU A 179 -8.66 8.24 -7.77
CA LEU A 179 -7.69 8.59 -6.74
C LEU A 179 -7.99 7.87 -5.43
N ASN A 180 -6.93 7.36 -4.83
CA ASN A 180 -6.87 6.97 -3.43
C ASN A 180 -5.80 7.81 -2.75
N ILE A 181 -6.13 8.42 -1.65
CA ILE A 181 -5.13 9.09 -0.81
C ILE A 181 -4.53 8.07 0.15
N ILE A 182 -3.21 8.09 0.30
CA ILE A 182 -2.50 7.31 1.32
C ILE A 182 -1.86 8.26 2.30
N THR A 183 -2.21 8.11 3.57
CA THR A 183 -1.63 8.87 4.68
C THR A 183 -0.92 7.90 5.62
N THR A 184 0.40 8.07 5.79
CA THR A 184 1.18 7.30 6.74
C THR A 184 1.13 8.01 8.10
N PHE A 185 0.47 7.37 9.07
CA PHE A 185 0.31 7.89 10.42
C PHE A 185 1.63 7.81 11.19
N SER A 186 2.07 8.93 11.73
CA SER A 186 3.34 9.08 12.45
C SER A 186 3.23 10.17 13.53
N THR A 187 4.26 10.31 14.37
CA THR A 187 4.34 11.38 15.39
C THR A 187 4.23 12.77 14.78
N ILE A 188 4.73 12.94 13.54
CA ILE A 188 4.81 14.26 12.90
C ILE A 188 3.44 14.77 12.46
N ASN A 189 2.57 13.86 11.98
CA ASN A 189 1.30 14.24 11.37
C ASN A 189 0.05 13.75 12.12
N ARG A 190 0.21 13.28 13.34
CA ARG A 190 -0.91 12.72 14.13
C ARG A 190 -2.09 13.69 14.30
N GLU A 191 -1.80 14.97 14.45
CA GLU A 191 -2.82 16.02 14.59
C GLU A 191 -3.40 16.47 13.23
N CYS A 192 -2.81 16.02 12.13
CA CYS A 192 -3.24 16.39 10.77
C CYS A 192 -4.24 15.40 10.16
N ILE A 193 -4.51 14.28 10.82
CA ILE A 193 -5.32 13.19 10.21
C ILE A 193 -6.76 13.64 9.98
N GLU A 194 -7.39 14.30 10.96
CA GLU A 194 -8.75 14.80 10.80
C GLU A 194 -8.84 15.84 9.68
N PRO A 195 -8.01 16.89 9.62
CA PRO A 195 -7.96 17.82 8.49
C PRO A 195 -7.75 17.12 7.13
N VAL A 196 -6.92 16.09 7.05
CA VAL A 196 -6.72 15.32 5.82
C VAL A 196 -7.99 14.58 5.40
N ILE A 197 -8.70 13.94 6.35
CA ILE A 197 -9.95 13.23 6.06
C ILE A 197 -10.97 14.20 5.46
N ASP A 198 -11.19 15.35 6.10
CA ASP A 198 -12.16 16.34 5.68
C ASP A 198 -11.81 16.91 4.30
N TRP A 199 -10.54 17.25 4.10
CA TRP A 199 -10.03 17.74 2.83
C TRP A 199 -10.20 16.71 1.68
N VAL A 200 -10.00 15.42 1.93
CA VAL A 200 -10.20 14.37 0.91
C VAL A 200 -11.64 14.38 0.40
N VAL A 201 -12.60 14.55 1.29
CA VAL A 201 -14.03 14.68 0.94
C VAL A 201 -14.28 15.96 0.15
N GLU A 202 -13.70 17.09 0.55
CA GLU A 202 -13.80 18.38 -0.15
C GLU A 202 -13.24 18.31 -1.57
N GLN A 203 -12.16 17.53 -1.79
CA GLN A 203 -11.61 17.30 -3.12
C GLN A 203 -12.48 16.37 -3.99
N GLY A 204 -13.57 15.82 -3.48
CA GLY A 204 -14.40 14.86 -4.18
C GLY A 204 -13.76 13.46 -4.33
N ILE A 205 -12.71 13.17 -3.56
CA ILE A 205 -12.04 11.86 -3.54
C ILE A 205 -12.77 10.96 -2.56
N ARG A 206 -13.01 9.71 -2.96
CA ARG A 206 -13.85 8.77 -2.20
C ARG A 206 -13.08 7.73 -1.41
N CYS A 207 -11.76 7.69 -1.54
CA CYS A 207 -10.93 6.65 -0.93
C CYS A 207 -9.73 7.24 -0.21
N LEU A 208 -9.60 6.90 1.08
CA LEU A 208 -8.46 7.22 1.92
C LEU A 208 -7.95 5.95 2.58
N SER A 209 -6.66 5.71 2.50
CA SER A 209 -5.98 4.65 3.22
C SER A 209 -5.05 5.26 4.26
N ILE A 210 -5.27 4.98 5.53
CA ILE A 210 -4.40 5.37 6.62
C ILE A 210 -3.55 4.16 6.98
N THR A 211 -2.24 4.30 6.90
CA THR A 211 -1.27 3.24 7.17
C THR A 211 -0.35 3.64 8.32
N ASN A 212 0.09 2.68 9.10
CA ASN A 212 1.05 2.94 10.16
C ASN A 212 2.48 2.94 9.62
N VAL A 213 3.39 3.64 10.31
CA VAL A 213 4.83 3.53 10.04
C VAL A 213 5.35 2.21 10.57
N PHE A 214 6.11 1.49 9.76
CA PHE A 214 6.83 0.30 10.22
C PHE A 214 8.10 0.68 10.96
N GLN A 215 8.32 0.09 12.12
CA GLN A 215 9.48 0.35 12.95
C GLN A 215 10.62 -0.62 12.76
N GLU A 216 10.28 -1.88 12.57
CA GLU A 216 11.26 -2.95 12.45
C GLU A 216 11.13 -3.60 11.07
N THR A 217 12.05 -3.26 10.23
CA THR A 217 12.32 -4.01 9.01
C THR A 217 13.77 -4.47 9.09
N THR A 218 14.14 -5.49 8.35
CA THR A 218 15.54 -5.84 8.11
C THR A 218 16.31 -4.70 7.43
N ARG A 219 15.60 -3.66 6.98
CA ARG A 219 16.13 -2.43 6.42
C ARG A 219 16.43 -1.43 7.54
N PRO A 220 17.58 -0.75 7.56
CA PRO A 220 17.88 0.24 8.58
C PRO A 220 16.81 1.33 8.59
N ALA A 221 16.06 1.40 9.67
CA ALA A 221 15.09 2.47 9.87
C ALA A 221 15.86 3.79 10.05
N ARG A 222 15.86 4.62 9.02
CA ARG A 222 16.53 5.92 9.06
C ARG A 222 15.90 6.90 10.04
N PHE A 223 14.70 6.59 10.60
CA PHE A 223 13.83 7.59 11.21
C PHE A 223 13.00 7.05 12.37
N LEU A 224 13.61 6.27 13.26
CA LEU A 224 12.94 5.75 14.46
C LEU A 224 12.31 6.85 15.33
N ASP A 225 12.91 8.04 15.36
CA ASP A 225 12.45 9.17 16.19
C ASP A 225 11.11 9.77 15.71
N ASN A 226 10.67 9.45 14.49
CA ASN A 226 9.46 10.01 13.88
C ASN A 226 8.28 9.02 13.85
N CYS A 227 8.47 7.82 14.39
CA CYS A 227 7.47 6.77 14.34
C CYS A 227 6.65 6.72 15.62
N LEU A 228 5.32 6.66 15.50
CA LEU A 228 4.46 6.32 16.61
C LEU A 228 4.63 4.84 16.92
N MET A 229 5.22 4.53 18.06
CA MET A 229 5.34 3.18 18.56
C MET A 229 4.01 2.79 19.24
N TYR A 230 3.33 1.77 18.71
CA TYR A 230 2.12 1.24 19.33
C TYR A 230 2.32 0.90 20.81
N LYS A 231 3.52 0.43 21.18
CA LYS A 231 3.87 0.10 22.57
C LYS A 231 4.17 1.30 23.44
N GLU A 232 4.71 2.36 22.87
CA GLU A 232 5.13 3.54 23.64
C GLU A 232 3.98 4.53 23.79
N GLU A 233 3.10 4.62 22.80
CA GLU A 233 1.98 5.56 22.80
C GLU A 233 0.66 4.92 22.33
N PRO A 234 0.16 3.86 22.99
CA PRO A 234 -1.05 3.16 22.55
C PRO A 234 -2.29 4.06 22.55
N CYS A 235 -2.30 5.13 23.38
CA CYS A 235 -3.40 6.08 23.44
C CYS A 235 -3.57 6.88 22.13
N HIS A 236 -2.51 7.11 21.36
CA HIS A 236 -2.62 7.80 20.07
C HIS A 236 -3.28 6.91 19.02
N ILE A 237 -2.99 5.61 19.04
CA ILE A 237 -3.64 4.65 18.15
C ILE A 237 -5.13 4.51 18.49
N SER A 238 -5.49 4.42 19.77
CA SER A 238 -6.90 4.37 20.18
C SER A 238 -7.66 5.62 19.74
N ARG A 239 -7.10 6.81 19.96
CA ARG A 239 -7.70 8.07 19.50
C ARG A 239 -7.85 8.13 17.96
N LEU A 240 -6.86 7.59 17.23
CA LEU A 240 -6.95 7.50 15.79
C LEU A 240 -8.13 6.64 15.35
N PHE A 241 -8.34 5.47 15.96
CA PHE A 241 -9.47 4.60 15.62
C PHE A 241 -10.82 5.23 16.01
N GLU A 242 -10.92 5.88 17.17
CA GLU A 242 -12.11 6.65 17.55
C GLU A 242 -12.43 7.75 16.52
N LEU A 243 -11.41 8.49 16.08
CA LEU A 243 -11.54 9.49 15.02
C LEU A 243 -12.02 8.86 13.71
N ILE A 244 -11.39 7.77 13.28
CA ILE A 244 -11.74 7.08 12.03
C ILE A 244 -13.19 6.59 12.07
N ASP A 245 -13.63 5.99 13.16
CA ASP A 245 -14.99 5.48 13.30
C ASP A 245 -16.01 6.61 13.32
N ARG A 246 -15.70 7.74 13.94
CA ARG A 246 -16.54 8.95 13.88
C ARG A 246 -16.65 9.45 12.44
N LYS A 247 -15.52 9.58 11.73
CA LYS A 247 -15.48 10.08 10.34
C LYS A 247 -16.09 9.10 9.33
N ARG A 248 -16.02 7.80 9.57
CA ARG A 248 -16.76 6.80 8.76
C ARG A 248 -18.25 7.00 8.84
N ARG A 249 -18.80 7.27 10.04
CA ARG A 249 -20.23 7.58 10.21
C ARG A 249 -20.60 8.94 9.60
N GLU A 250 -19.77 9.96 9.80
CA GLU A 250 -20.00 11.31 9.28
C GLU A 250 -20.03 11.35 7.75
N TYR A 251 -19.16 10.56 7.11
CA TYR A 251 -19.00 10.54 5.65
C TYR A 251 -19.49 9.25 4.99
N GLU A 252 -20.45 8.57 5.64
CA GLU A 252 -21.05 7.36 5.09
C GLU A 252 -21.57 7.61 3.66
N GLY A 253 -21.27 6.68 2.74
CA GLY A 253 -21.60 6.79 1.31
C GLY A 253 -20.76 7.83 0.52
N ARG A 254 -19.94 8.67 1.20
CA ARG A 254 -19.12 9.70 0.57
C ARG A 254 -17.63 9.36 0.57
N LEU A 255 -17.13 8.78 1.65
CA LEU A 255 -15.70 8.43 1.83
C LEU A 255 -15.57 7.04 2.42
N VAL A 256 -14.68 6.26 1.86
CA VAL A 256 -14.21 5.02 2.44
C VAL A 256 -12.85 5.23 3.07
N ILE A 257 -12.78 5.03 4.38
CA ILE A 257 -11.53 5.10 5.13
C ILE A 257 -11.07 3.68 5.44
N ARG A 258 -9.88 3.33 5.01
CA ARG A 258 -9.21 2.05 5.29
C ARG A 258 -8.06 2.26 6.23
N THR A 259 -7.84 1.25 7.06
CA THR A 259 -6.68 1.19 7.94
C THR A 259 -5.84 -0.02 7.58
N THR A 260 -4.53 0.15 7.49
CA THR A 260 -3.59 -0.92 7.20
C THR A 260 -2.38 -0.84 8.12
N GLN A 261 -1.79 -1.99 8.45
CA GLN A 261 -0.54 -2.06 9.21
C GLN A 261 -0.64 -1.61 10.69
N PHE A 262 -1.82 -1.70 11.30
CA PHE A 262 -1.99 -1.33 12.70
C PHE A 262 -1.96 -2.52 13.69
N GLY A 263 -1.93 -3.73 13.19
CA GLY A 263 -2.12 -4.92 14.02
C GLY A 263 -3.57 -5.08 14.48
N GLY A 264 -3.98 -6.26 14.78
CA GLY A 264 -5.32 -6.55 15.28
C GLY A 264 -5.53 -8.05 15.46
N ASP A 265 -6.54 -8.40 16.24
CA ASP A 265 -6.96 -9.80 16.49
C ASP A 265 -7.76 -10.37 15.29
N SER A 266 -7.40 -10.03 14.05
CA SER A 266 -8.06 -10.63 12.90
C SER A 266 -7.79 -12.14 12.88
N HIS A 267 -8.84 -12.93 12.79
CA HIS A 267 -8.77 -14.38 12.62
C HIS A 267 -8.36 -14.81 11.21
N GLU A 268 -7.97 -13.86 10.37
CA GLU A 268 -7.59 -14.11 9.00
C GLU A 268 -6.12 -14.54 8.90
N THR A 269 -5.83 -15.45 7.98
CA THR A 269 -4.47 -15.91 7.71
C THR A 269 -3.69 -14.88 6.88
N CYS A 270 -2.39 -14.73 7.13
CA CYS A 270 -1.51 -13.91 6.30
C CYS A 270 -1.40 -14.47 4.89
N GLU A 271 -1.68 -13.65 3.89
CA GLU A 271 -1.66 -14.00 2.46
C GLU A 271 -0.30 -13.73 1.77
N ALA A 272 0.72 -13.36 2.55
CA ALA A 272 2.06 -13.12 2.04
C ALA A 272 2.63 -14.36 1.34
N GLY A 273 3.13 -14.20 0.12
CA GLY A 273 3.62 -15.28 -0.73
C GLY A 273 2.54 -16.12 -1.42
N ARG A 274 1.27 -16.01 -1.04
CA ARG A 274 0.14 -16.75 -1.61
C ARG A 274 -0.66 -15.89 -2.58
N SER A 275 -1.49 -14.98 -2.08
CA SER A 275 -2.26 -14.03 -2.90
C SER A 275 -1.65 -12.63 -2.93
N VAL A 276 -0.64 -12.37 -2.10
CA VAL A 276 0.15 -11.13 -2.09
C VAL A 276 1.61 -11.49 -2.33
N LEU A 277 2.17 -10.99 -3.41
CA LEU A 277 3.58 -11.14 -3.78
C LEU A 277 4.27 -9.78 -3.70
N TYR A 278 5.57 -9.79 -3.45
CA TYR A 278 6.39 -8.59 -3.45
C TYR A 278 7.63 -8.78 -4.33
N ILE A 279 7.89 -7.83 -5.22
CA ILE A 279 9.13 -7.78 -6.00
C ILE A 279 9.85 -6.49 -5.65
N ASP A 280 11.10 -6.63 -5.25
CA ASP A 280 11.94 -5.48 -4.93
C ASP A 280 12.60 -4.87 -6.17
N SER A 281 13.28 -3.74 -6.00
CA SER A 281 13.98 -3.03 -7.09
C SER A 281 15.19 -3.76 -7.70
N THR A 282 15.54 -4.94 -7.17
CA THR A 282 16.54 -5.83 -7.78
C THR A 282 15.90 -6.90 -8.66
N GLY A 283 14.58 -7.00 -8.68
CA GLY A 283 13.83 -8.05 -9.37
C GLY A 283 13.65 -9.32 -8.54
N ALA A 284 14.03 -9.32 -7.27
CA ALA A 284 13.83 -10.48 -6.42
C ALA A 284 12.39 -10.58 -5.94
N LEU A 285 11.78 -11.77 -6.11
CA LEU A 285 10.46 -12.09 -5.56
C LEU A 285 10.59 -12.49 -4.10
N LEU A 286 9.89 -11.81 -3.24
CA LEU A 286 9.83 -12.06 -1.80
C LEU A 286 8.37 -12.29 -1.37
N PRO A 287 8.12 -13.02 -0.30
CA PRO A 287 6.74 -13.22 0.19
C PRO A 287 6.07 -11.90 0.62
N CYS A 288 6.83 -10.99 1.22
CA CYS A 288 6.36 -9.72 1.74
C CYS A 288 7.50 -8.70 1.81
N THR A 289 7.17 -7.41 1.85
CA THR A 289 8.13 -6.31 2.04
C THR A 289 8.96 -6.42 3.32
N LEU A 290 8.48 -7.17 4.30
CA LEU A 290 9.09 -7.32 5.62
C LEU A 290 9.94 -8.60 5.78
N THR A 291 9.97 -9.45 4.75
CA THR A 291 10.61 -10.77 4.81
C THR A 291 11.89 -10.85 3.98
N ASP A 292 12.60 -9.74 3.84
CA ASP A 292 13.90 -9.74 3.14
C ASP A 292 14.97 -10.37 4.03
N ASN A 293 15.28 -11.64 3.77
CA ASN A 293 16.31 -12.40 4.47
C ASN A 293 17.16 -13.22 3.49
N HIS A 294 18.24 -13.79 4.00
CA HIS A 294 19.19 -14.56 3.21
C HIS A 294 18.56 -15.78 2.52
N GLU A 295 17.65 -16.48 3.19
CA GLU A 295 16.99 -17.68 2.66
C GLU A 295 16.19 -17.37 1.40
N TYR A 296 15.34 -16.32 1.42
CA TYR A 296 14.58 -15.92 0.23
C TYR A 296 15.47 -15.38 -0.88
N ARG A 297 16.61 -14.73 -0.56
CA ARG A 297 17.60 -14.30 -1.56
C ARG A 297 18.28 -15.50 -2.23
N GLU A 298 18.62 -16.55 -1.49
CA GLU A 298 19.16 -17.78 -2.06
C GLU A 298 18.13 -18.50 -2.94
N LEU A 299 16.87 -18.56 -2.57
CA LEU A 299 15.82 -19.13 -3.41
C LEU A 299 15.71 -18.38 -4.74
N ASN A 300 15.78 -17.04 -4.73
CA ASN A 300 15.78 -16.24 -5.96
C ASN A 300 16.99 -16.53 -6.86
N ALA A 301 18.15 -16.88 -6.30
CA ALA A 301 19.34 -17.23 -7.07
C ALA A 301 19.23 -18.62 -7.72
N ARG A 302 18.39 -19.51 -7.19
CA ARG A 302 18.29 -20.93 -7.60
C ARG A 302 17.09 -21.24 -8.46
N LEU A 303 15.99 -20.53 -8.28
CA LEU A 303 14.68 -20.82 -8.89
C LEU A 303 14.31 -19.74 -9.90
N SER A 304 13.63 -20.16 -10.96
CA SER A 304 12.96 -19.19 -11.86
C SER A 304 11.80 -18.49 -11.15
N LEU A 305 11.38 -17.33 -11.64
CA LEU A 305 10.26 -16.57 -11.11
C LEU A 305 8.99 -17.44 -10.98
N LYS A 306 8.68 -18.24 -12.03
CA LYS A 306 7.57 -19.18 -12.04
C LYS A 306 7.66 -20.24 -10.94
N ALA A 307 8.84 -20.82 -10.75
CA ALA A 307 9.08 -21.81 -9.71
C ALA A 307 8.97 -21.20 -8.30
N LEU A 308 9.45 -19.97 -8.12
CA LEU A 308 9.32 -19.24 -6.85
C LEU A 308 7.87 -18.95 -6.48
N ILE A 309 7.05 -18.49 -7.44
CA ILE A 309 5.62 -18.22 -7.22
C ILE A 309 4.93 -19.49 -6.73
N ARG A 310 5.19 -20.61 -7.39
CA ARG A 310 4.62 -21.93 -7.01
C ARG A 310 5.12 -22.39 -5.65
N TYR A 311 6.41 -22.28 -5.42
CA TYR A 311 7.01 -22.63 -4.12
C TYR A 311 6.35 -21.85 -2.97
N TYR A 312 6.18 -20.53 -3.10
CA TYR A 312 5.55 -19.74 -2.05
C TYR A 312 4.10 -20.13 -1.80
N ARG A 313 3.33 -20.38 -2.85
CA ARG A 313 1.93 -20.80 -2.72
C ARG A 313 1.75 -22.17 -2.08
N GLU A 314 2.66 -23.09 -2.35
CA GLU A 314 2.59 -24.48 -1.88
C GLU A 314 3.24 -24.66 -0.50
N GLN A 315 4.38 -24.01 -0.26
CA GLN A 315 5.23 -24.28 0.89
C GLN A 315 5.07 -23.28 2.04
N LEU A 316 4.60 -22.05 1.75
CA LEU A 316 4.35 -21.11 2.83
C LEU A 316 2.97 -21.41 3.44
N PRO A 317 2.93 -21.92 4.68
CA PRO A 317 1.66 -22.03 5.40
C PRO A 317 1.10 -20.62 5.57
N GLY A 318 -0.22 -20.47 5.41
CA GLY A 318 -0.89 -19.24 5.82
C GLY A 318 -0.54 -18.95 7.28
N LEU A 319 0.36 -18.01 7.50
CA LEU A 319 0.77 -17.65 8.85
C LEU A 319 -0.38 -16.93 9.54
N PRO A 320 -0.68 -17.22 10.80
CA PRO A 320 -1.66 -16.43 11.52
C PRO A 320 -1.20 -14.97 11.57
N PRO A 321 -2.11 -13.99 11.53
CA PRO A 321 -1.75 -12.57 11.61
C PRO A 321 -0.87 -12.22 12.80
N SER A 322 -1.04 -12.94 13.92
CA SER A 322 -0.16 -12.88 15.08
C SER A 322 1.31 -13.19 14.79
N SER A 323 1.63 -13.85 13.68
CA SER A 323 3.02 -14.14 13.30
C SER A 323 3.77 -12.91 12.75
N CYS A 324 3.06 -11.93 12.20
CA CYS A 324 3.65 -10.65 11.81
C CYS A 324 3.80 -9.69 13.01
N VAL A 325 2.91 -9.78 13.99
CA VAL A 325 2.94 -8.97 15.21
C VAL A 325 4.23 -9.13 16.01
N PRO A 326 4.81 -10.34 16.19
CA PRO A 326 6.09 -10.50 16.88
C PRO A 326 7.26 -9.83 16.16
N LEU A 327 7.24 -9.74 14.82
CA LEU A 327 8.27 -9.04 14.06
C LEU A 327 8.23 -7.52 14.31
N PHE A 328 7.04 -6.97 14.61
CA PHE A 328 6.87 -5.55 14.90
C PHE A 328 6.94 -5.21 16.39
N TYR A 329 6.63 -6.18 17.26
CA TYR A 329 6.41 -5.94 18.68
C TYR A 329 7.17 -6.90 19.62
N SER A 330 7.98 -7.83 19.08
CA SER A 330 8.83 -8.64 19.95
C SER A 330 9.86 -7.76 20.65
N LYS A 331 9.88 -7.83 21.99
CA LYS A 331 11.03 -7.32 22.75
C LYS A 331 12.29 -7.92 22.12
N PRO A 332 13.39 -7.14 21.98
CA PRO A 332 14.66 -7.76 21.69
C PRO A 332 14.82 -8.93 22.68
N LYS A 333 15.14 -10.10 22.16
CA LYS A 333 15.51 -11.24 23.02
C LYS A 333 16.58 -10.71 23.93
N GLN A 334 16.32 -10.60 25.24
CA GLN A 334 17.36 -10.45 26.21
C GLN A 334 18.32 -11.61 25.93
N GLU A 335 19.47 -11.33 25.42
CA GLU A 335 20.56 -12.29 25.41
C GLU A 335 20.68 -12.78 26.83
N ALA A 336 20.41 -14.06 27.02
CA ALA A 336 20.67 -14.72 28.27
C ALA A 336 22.17 -14.54 28.55
N VAL A 337 22.50 -13.62 29.42
CA VAL A 337 23.83 -13.56 30.00
C VAL A 337 23.97 -14.87 30.73
N ALA A 338 24.73 -15.78 30.13
CA ALA A 338 25.14 -17.01 30.77
C ALA A 338 26.02 -16.61 31.95
N GLU A 339 25.56 -16.94 33.17
CA GLU A 339 26.42 -17.01 34.35
C GLU A 339 27.41 -18.19 34.25
#